data_819d6ba25747747eb84812c3120d66a5
#
_entry.id   819d6ba25747747eb84812c3120d66a5
#
_cell.length_a   1.000
_cell.length_b   1.000
_cell.length_c   1.000
_cell.angle_alpha   90.00
_cell.angle_beta   90.00
_cell.angle_gamma   90.00
#
_symmetry.space_group_name_H-M   'P 1'
#
loop_
_entity.id
_entity.type
_entity.pdbx_description
1 polymer ?
#
loop_
_entity_poly.entity_id
_entity_poly.type
_entity_poly.pdbx_seq_one_letter_code
_entity_poly.pdbx_strand_id
1 'polypeptide(L)'
;NTDPNSAFMKRMDAVMRLNDPRIGVVILSDDEDLDHNFDGLPGHDTILETALNERLLTVGFKHVVDVSLLSQLQDSSVLNAVYRGDSRLPYDGDASARPIDYLVIGRSHAEGYKVKLPDNHGGYVETQMSSARTHLDLKIISFGTSTIIGTYSVDGQGVENSPALAARKSRQAAAGKAAEKLEQQFLKAAASGFSGIQLTVRANDFSLVEKLVRELKELRGVQDVYVRGTSAGKTTIDIASAQKPFTILQMLQRETDLSIFVESTSDSELKITLR
;
A
#
# COMPACT_ATOMS: atom_id res chain seq x y z
N ASN A 1 -3.40 19.09 23.24
CA ASN A 1 -1.94 18.98 23.44
C ASN A 1 -1.58 17.50 23.58
N THR A 2 -1.33 16.84 22.47
CA THR A 2 -0.77 15.49 22.49
C THR A 2 0.75 15.64 22.66
N ASP A 3 1.29 15.05 23.73
CA ASP A 3 2.72 14.98 23.97
C ASP A 3 3.44 14.41 22.72
N PRO A 4 4.46 15.12 22.17
CA PRO A 4 5.20 14.65 21.01
C PRO A 4 5.80 13.24 21.20
N ASN A 5 6.21 12.90 22.41
CA ASN A 5 6.68 11.55 22.76
C ASN A 5 5.57 10.50 22.62
N SER A 6 4.32 10.83 22.96
CA SER A 6 3.17 9.93 22.79
C SER A 6 2.86 9.64 21.32
N ALA A 7 2.98 10.65 20.44
CA ALA A 7 2.79 10.48 18.99
C ALA A 7 3.92 9.64 18.39
N PHE A 8 5.16 9.88 18.76
CA PHE A 8 6.32 9.10 18.33
C PHE A 8 6.19 7.63 18.75
N MET A 9 5.86 7.38 20.02
CA MET A 9 5.70 6.01 20.53
C MET A 9 4.57 5.26 19.80
N LYS A 10 3.45 5.91 19.48
CA LYS A 10 2.36 5.30 18.69
C LYS A 10 2.81 4.91 17.28
N ARG A 11 3.64 5.75 16.64
CA ARG A 11 4.21 5.46 15.31
C ARG A 11 5.13 4.26 15.36
N MET A 12 6.05 4.23 16.31
CA MET A 12 6.99 3.12 16.49
C MET A 12 6.26 1.81 16.81
N ASP A 13 5.24 1.83 17.67
CA ASP A 13 4.41 0.67 17.96
C ASP A 13 3.69 0.17 16.71
N ALA A 14 3.17 1.08 15.87
CA ALA A 14 2.52 0.71 14.61
C ALA A 14 3.50 0.06 13.61
N VAL A 15 4.69 0.63 13.43
CA VAL A 15 5.75 0.04 12.58
C VAL A 15 6.12 -1.36 13.07
N MET A 16 6.30 -1.52 14.38
CA MET A 16 6.61 -2.82 14.98
C MET A 16 5.47 -3.84 14.81
N ARG A 17 4.21 -3.41 14.97
CA ARG A 17 3.04 -4.28 14.77
C ARG A 17 2.88 -4.73 13.33
N LEU A 18 3.21 -3.87 12.36
CA LEU A 18 3.24 -4.21 10.95
C LEU A 18 4.50 -4.97 10.53
N ASN A 19 5.42 -5.22 11.48
CA ASN A 19 6.69 -5.93 11.27
C ASN A 19 7.67 -5.19 10.33
N ASP A 20 7.67 -3.84 10.36
CA ASP A 20 8.52 -2.99 9.52
C ASP A 20 8.52 -3.43 8.04
N PRO A 21 7.35 -3.38 7.38
CA PRO A 21 7.16 -3.97 6.08
C PRO A 21 7.93 -3.21 4.98
N ARG A 22 8.23 -3.90 3.90
CA ARG A 22 8.74 -3.28 2.67
C ARG A 22 7.59 -2.61 1.92
N ILE A 23 7.68 -1.29 1.74
CA ILE A 23 6.62 -0.48 1.14
C ILE A 23 7.14 0.13 -0.15
N GLY A 24 6.44 -0.11 -1.26
CA GLY A 24 6.66 0.57 -2.53
C GLY A 24 5.60 1.63 -2.77
N VAL A 25 5.98 2.76 -3.35
CA VAL A 25 5.07 3.85 -3.72
C VAL A 25 5.18 4.11 -5.21
N VAL A 26 4.03 4.13 -5.91
CA VAL A 26 3.91 4.47 -7.33
C VAL A 26 2.74 5.40 -7.53
N ILE A 27 2.98 6.54 -8.15
CA ILE A 27 1.94 7.49 -8.51
C ILE A 27 1.95 7.69 -10.01
N LEU A 28 0.90 7.23 -10.68
CA LEU A 28 0.70 7.43 -12.11
C LEU A 28 0.22 8.86 -12.36
N SER A 29 0.78 9.53 -13.36
CA SER A 29 0.34 10.86 -13.80
C SER A 29 -0.49 10.73 -15.05
N ASP A 30 -1.66 11.38 -15.06
CA ASP A 30 -2.54 11.50 -16.23
C ASP A 30 -2.32 12.82 -16.99
N ASP A 31 -1.28 13.57 -16.65
CA ASP A 31 -1.04 14.91 -17.21
C ASP A 31 -0.36 14.81 -18.58
N GLU A 32 -1.15 14.75 -19.65
CA GLU A 32 -0.65 14.83 -21.03
C GLU A 32 -0.21 16.25 -21.44
N ASP A 33 -0.73 17.29 -20.75
CA ASP A 33 -0.64 18.69 -21.21
C ASP A 33 0.29 19.60 -20.37
N LEU A 34 0.81 19.16 -19.25
CA LEU A 34 1.69 20.00 -18.43
C LEU A 34 3.16 19.70 -18.73
N ASP A 35 3.69 20.48 -19.67
CA ASP A 35 5.10 20.66 -20.04
C ASP A 35 6.07 19.54 -19.60
N HIS A 36 6.46 18.70 -20.55
CA HIS A 36 7.35 17.54 -20.42
C HIS A 36 8.79 17.85 -19.92
N ASN A 37 9.00 19.01 -19.30
CA ASN A 37 10.31 19.48 -18.82
C ASN A 37 10.63 19.07 -17.36
N PHE A 38 9.88 18.14 -16.78
CA PHE A 38 10.27 17.57 -15.51
C PHE A 38 10.99 16.23 -15.73
N ASP A 39 12.18 16.10 -15.13
CA ASP A 39 13.05 14.90 -15.11
C ASP A 39 12.39 13.70 -14.41
N GLY A 40 11.15 13.36 -14.75
CA GLY A 40 10.40 12.23 -14.22
C GLY A 40 10.36 11.06 -15.19
N LEU A 41 10.20 9.85 -14.68
CA LEU A 41 9.86 8.68 -15.49
C LEU A 41 8.53 8.96 -16.20
N PRO A 42 8.43 8.73 -17.52
CA PRO A 42 7.19 8.93 -18.25
C PRO A 42 6.02 8.21 -17.57
N GLY A 43 4.95 8.93 -17.27
CA GLY A 43 3.77 8.38 -16.63
C GLY A 43 3.81 8.30 -15.11
N HIS A 44 4.87 8.82 -14.45
CA HIS A 44 5.01 8.84 -12.99
C HIS A 44 5.03 10.27 -12.43
N ASP A 45 4.40 10.49 -11.27
CA ASP A 45 4.47 11.74 -10.52
C ASP A 45 5.52 11.65 -9.41
N THR A 46 6.77 11.93 -9.77
CA THR A 46 7.92 11.82 -8.87
C THR A 46 7.88 12.79 -7.67
N ILE A 47 7.17 13.94 -7.79
CA ILE A 47 7.00 14.89 -6.69
C ILE A 47 6.16 14.26 -5.59
N LEU A 48 5.06 13.62 -5.96
CA LEU A 48 4.17 12.93 -5.03
C LEU A 48 4.84 11.68 -4.45
N GLU A 49 5.50 10.86 -5.28
CA GLU A 49 6.24 9.67 -4.82
C GLU A 49 7.31 10.02 -3.80
N THR A 50 8.14 11.03 -4.08
CA THR A 50 9.22 11.47 -3.18
C THR A 50 8.65 11.93 -1.83
N ALA A 51 7.61 12.75 -1.84
CA ALA A 51 7.02 13.26 -0.60
C ALA A 51 6.37 12.14 0.25
N LEU A 52 5.74 11.15 -0.38
CA LEU A 52 5.16 10.00 0.32
C LEU A 52 6.25 9.09 0.89
N ASN A 53 7.32 8.83 0.13
CA ASN A 53 8.47 8.07 0.59
C ASN A 53 9.15 8.74 1.79
N GLU A 54 9.38 10.06 1.72
CA GLU A 54 9.93 10.85 2.83
C GLU A 54 9.06 10.74 4.08
N ARG A 55 7.73 10.79 3.92
CA ARG A 55 6.81 10.64 5.05
C ARG A 55 6.88 9.27 5.69
N LEU A 56 6.92 8.21 4.90
CA LEU A 56 7.05 6.84 5.40
C LEU A 56 8.34 6.68 6.21
N LEU A 57 9.46 7.17 5.70
CA LEU A 57 10.74 7.18 6.42
C LEU A 57 10.66 7.99 7.73
N THR A 58 10.01 9.16 7.71
CA THR A 58 9.81 10.01 8.89
C THR A 58 8.94 9.34 9.96
N VAL A 59 7.95 8.54 9.55
CA VAL A 59 7.10 7.75 10.46
C VAL A 59 7.89 6.64 11.14
N GLY A 60 8.98 6.17 10.52
CA GLY A 60 9.90 5.18 11.08
C GLY A 60 9.95 3.86 10.32
N PHE A 61 9.28 3.74 9.15
CA PHE A 61 9.47 2.60 8.25
C PHE A 61 10.89 2.63 7.67
N LYS A 62 11.61 1.51 7.76
CA LYS A 62 13.01 1.44 7.31
C LYS A 62 13.15 0.88 5.90
N HIS A 63 12.16 0.16 5.45
CA HIS A 63 12.18 -0.57 4.18
C HIS A 63 11.24 0.07 3.14
N VAL A 64 11.50 1.34 2.82
CA VAL A 64 10.84 1.99 1.68
C VAL A 64 11.62 1.61 0.42
N VAL A 65 10.95 0.94 -0.50
CA VAL A 65 11.56 0.33 -1.69
C VAL A 65 11.36 1.25 -2.90
N ASP A 66 12.42 1.50 -3.63
CA ASP A 66 12.33 2.19 -4.92
C ASP A 66 11.73 1.25 -5.97
N VAL A 67 10.48 1.53 -6.33
CA VAL A 67 9.71 0.71 -7.28
C VAL A 67 10.28 0.79 -8.69
N SER A 68 10.99 1.86 -9.05
CA SER A 68 11.64 2.00 -10.35
C SER A 68 12.70 0.92 -10.62
N LEU A 69 13.24 0.29 -9.56
CA LEU A 69 14.18 -0.80 -9.65
C LEU A 69 13.51 -2.17 -9.83
N LEU A 70 12.19 -2.24 -9.69
CA LEU A 70 11.41 -3.47 -9.82
C LEU A 70 10.87 -3.62 -11.25
N SER A 71 11.53 -4.42 -12.07
CA SER A 71 11.19 -4.62 -13.49
C SER A 71 9.71 -4.95 -13.74
N GLN A 72 9.08 -5.66 -12.80
CA GLN A 72 7.68 -6.06 -12.85
C GLN A 72 6.69 -4.90 -12.64
N LEU A 73 7.14 -3.79 -12.05
CA LEU A 73 6.35 -2.59 -11.74
C LEU A 73 6.78 -1.37 -12.55
N GLN A 74 7.58 -1.56 -13.59
CA GLN A 74 8.00 -0.49 -14.51
C GLN A 74 6.99 -0.27 -15.65
N ASP A 75 6.18 -1.29 -15.97
CA ASP A 75 5.19 -1.20 -17.03
C ASP A 75 3.94 -0.47 -16.55
N SER A 76 3.72 0.74 -17.06
CA SER A 76 2.56 1.56 -16.74
C SER A 76 1.22 0.88 -17.09
N SER A 77 1.18 -0.02 -18.08
CA SER A 77 -0.02 -0.78 -18.44
C SER A 77 -0.39 -1.79 -17.34
N VAL A 78 0.61 -2.46 -16.78
CA VAL A 78 0.45 -3.38 -15.64
C VAL A 78 0.01 -2.62 -14.39
N LEU A 79 0.65 -1.48 -14.10
CA LEU A 79 0.27 -0.64 -12.96
C LEU A 79 -1.16 -0.10 -13.08
N ASN A 80 -1.56 0.32 -14.30
CA ASN A 80 -2.93 0.74 -14.56
C ASN A 80 -3.93 -0.40 -14.35
N ALA A 81 -3.63 -1.61 -14.80
CA ALA A 81 -4.48 -2.78 -14.60
C ALA A 81 -4.61 -3.13 -13.10
N VAL A 82 -3.50 -3.06 -12.34
CA VAL A 82 -3.50 -3.24 -10.88
C VAL A 82 -4.32 -2.15 -10.19
N TYR A 83 -4.14 -0.89 -10.61
CA TYR A 83 -4.91 0.23 -10.05
C TYR A 83 -6.42 0.05 -10.26
N ARG A 84 -6.85 -0.41 -11.44
CA ARG A 84 -8.26 -0.68 -11.76
C ARG A 84 -8.79 -1.92 -11.05
N GLY A 85 -7.92 -2.84 -10.65
CA GLY A 85 -8.30 -4.15 -10.10
C GLY A 85 -8.51 -5.23 -11.16
N ASP A 86 -8.11 -4.96 -12.40
CA ASP A 86 -8.24 -5.87 -13.55
C ASP A 86 -7.14 -6.93 -13.58
N SER A 87 -6.05 -6.71 -12.86
CA SER A 87 -4.93 -7.64 -12.75
C SER A 87 -4.45 -7.75 -11.30
N ARG A 88 -3.96 -8.94 -10.96
CA ARG A 88 -3.16 -9.10 -9.72
C ARG A 88 -1.76 -8.58 -9.96
N LEU A 89 -1.09 -8.17 -8.88
CA LEU A 89 0.32 -7.83 -8.96
C LEU A 89 1.08 -9.02 -9.57
N PRO A 90 1.88 -8.78 -10.63
CA PRO A 90 2.58 -9.85 -11.36
C PRO A 90 3.73 -10.37 -10.49
N TYR A 91 3.48 -11.42 -9.74
CA TYR A 91 4.50 -12.09 -8.96
C TYR A 91 4.27 -13.60 -8.92
N ASP A 92 5.07 -14.32 -9.70
CA ASP A 92 5.02 -15.79 -9.78
C ASP A 92 6.11 -16.47 -8.92
N GLY A 93 6.88 -15.68 -8.16
CA GLY A 93 8.00 -16.17 -7.36
C GLY A 93 7.63 -16.67 -5.96
N ASP A 94 8.62 -17.16 -5.25
CA ASP A 94 8.48 -17.57 -3.85
C ASP A 94 8.18 -16.35 -2.97
N ALA A 95 7.30 -16.49 -1.99
CA ALA A 95 6.90 -15.44 -1.05
C ALA A 95 8.08 -14.81 -0.30
N SER A 96 9.11 -15.62 -0.01
CA SER A 96 10.35 -15.14 0.63
C SER A 96 11.15 -14.16 -0.22
N ALA A 97 10.96 -14.20 -1.55
CA ALA A 97 11.63 -13.34 -2.50
C ALA A 97 10.78 -12.14 -2.96
N ARG A 98 9.60 -11.90 -2.33
CA ARG A 98 8.77 -10.75 -2.67
C ARG A 98 9.52 -9.45 -2.42
N PRO A 99 9.53 -8.52 -3.39
CA PRO A 99 10.26 -7.28 -3.25
C PRO A 99 9.58 -6.29 -2.27
N ILE A 100 8.25 -6.34 -2.16
CA ILE A 100 7.44 -5.46 -1.32
C ILE A 100 6.31 -6.22 -0.61
N ASP A 101 5.89 -5.71 0.55
CA ASP A 101 4.77 -6.25 1.32
C ASP A 101 3.50 -5.43 1.12
N TYR A 102 3.66 -4.10 0.94
CA TYR A 102 2.59 -3.18 0.59
C TYR A 102 2.94 -2.33 -0.61
N LEU A 103 2.00 -2.17 -1.52
CA LEU A 103 2.07 -1.23 -2.63
C LEU A 103 1.10 -0.08 -2.36
N VAL A 104 1.64 1.12 -2.27
CA VAL A 104 0.88 2.37 -2.33
C VAL A 104 0.84 2.79 -3.78
N ILE A 105 -0.31 2.63 -4.43
CA ILE A 105 -0.49 2.98 -5.83
C ILE A 105 -1.52 4.10 -5.95
N GLY A 106 -1.21 5.12 -6.75
CA GLY A 106 -2.08 6.25 -6.95
C GLY A 106 -2.15 6.72 -8.39
N ARG A 107 -3.08 7.64 -8.60
CA ARG A 107 -3.23 8.37 -9.84
C ARG A 107 -3.39 9.85 -9.53
N SER A 108 -2.55 10.67 -10.13
CA SER A 108 -2.62 12.13 -10.04
C SER A 108 -3.10 12.74 -11.33
N HIS A 109 -3.90 13.78 -11.21
CA HIS A 109 -4.32 14.63 -12.31
C HIS A 109 -4.22 16.10 -11.89
N ALA A 110 -3.51 16.92 -12.66
CA ALA A 110 -3.35 18.33 -12.39
C ALA A 110 -3.98 19.18 -13.51
N GLU A 111 -4.88 20.06 -13.11
CA GLU A 111 -5.52 21.03 -13.99
C GLU A 111 -5.02 22.44 -13.70
N GLY A 112 -4.68 23.18 -14.76
CA GLY A 112 -4.20 24.56 -14.63
C GLY A 112 -5.11 25.55 -15.35
N TYR A 113 -5.26 26.73 -14.80
CA TYR A 113 -6.03 27.83 -15.40
C TYR A 113 -5.45 29.19 -15.06
N LYS A 114 -5.69 30.18 -15.94
CA LYS A 114 -5.35 31.57 -15.69
C LYS A 114 -6.28 32.17 -14.63
N VAL A 115 -5.71 32.87 -13.66
CA VAL A 115 -6.50 33.60 -12.67
C VAL A 115 -7.13 34.83 -13.33
N LYS A 116 -8.47 34.94 -13.23
CA LYS A 116 -9.24 36.08 -13.74
C LYS A 116 -9.76 36.89 -12.55
N LEU A 117 -9.60 38.21 -12.63
CA LEU A 117 -10.15 39.14 -11.63
C LEU A 117 -11.30 39.95 -12.29
N PRO A 118 -12.35 40.26 -11.53
CA PRO A 118 -13.41 41.12 -12.02
C PRO A 118 -12.84 42.52 -12.35
N ASP A 119 -13.25 43.09 -13.49
CA ASP A 119 -12.95 44.44 -13.83
C ASP A 119 -14.05 45.41 -13.36
N ASN A 120 -13.76 46.71 -13.44
CA ASN A 120 -14.71 47.77 -13.02
C ASN A 120 -15.92 47.92 -13.94
N HIS A 121 -16.01 47.20 -15.07
CA HIS A 121 -17.06 47.27 -16.07
C HIS A 121 -17.91 46.00 -16.14
N GLY A 122 -17.80 45.12 -15.12
CA GLY A 122 -18.57 43.86 -15.01
C GLY A 122 -18.02 42.72 -15.86
N GLY A 123 -16.80 42.86 -16.39
CA GLY A 123 -16.06 41.81 -17.09
C GLY A 123 -15.00 41.17 -16.20
N TYR A 124 -14.14 40.36 -16.82
CA TYR A 124 -12.99 39.73 -16.14
C TYR A 124 -11.71 40.05 -16.94
N VAL A 125 -10.65 40.40 -16.23
CA VAL A 125 -9.31 40.58 -16.79
C VAL A 125 -8.43 39.40 -16.35
N GLU A 126 -7.75 38.78 -17.32
CA GLU A 126 -6.75 37.75 -17.02
C GLU A 126 -5.53 38.37 -16.34
N THR A 127 -5.12 37.80 -15.24
CA THR A 127 -3.90 38.19 -14.54
C THR A 127 -2.69 37.45 -15.11
N GLN A 128 -1.49 37.86 -14.72
CA GLN A 128 -0.27 37.12 -15.01
C GLN A 128 -0.15 35.85 -14.13
N MET A 129 -1.05 35.68 -13.14
CA MET A 129 -1.03 34.52 -12.25
C MET A 129 -1.75 33.33 -12.86
N SER A 130 -1.21 32.17 -12.58
CA SER A 130 -1.78 30.87 -12.90
C SER A 130 -2.17 30.16 -11.62
N SER A 131 -3.28 29.46 -11.65
CA SER A 131 -3.71 28.56 -10.57
C SER A 131 -3.70 27.13 -11.09
N ALA A 132 -3.37 26.18 -10.24
CA ALA A 132 -3.50 24.76 -10.54
C ALA A 132 -4.13 24.01 -9.38
N ARG A 133 -4.85 22.95 -9.70
CA ARG A 133 -5.42 22.00 -8.75
C ARG A 133 -4.92 20.61 -9.11
N THR A 134 -4.36 19.90 -8.15
CA THR A 134 -4.00 18.49 -8.28
C THR A 134 -4.99 17.64 -7.50
N HIS A 135 -5.62 16.70 -8.18
CA HIS A 135 -6.39 15.62 -7.59
C HIS A 135 -5.52 14.37 -7.52
N LEU A 136 -5.51 13.69 -6.38
CA LEU A 136 -4.73 12.48 -6.15
C LEU A 136 -5.59 11.43 -5.46
N ASP A 137 -5.79 10.31 -6.16
CA ASP A 137 -6.42 9.11 -5.62
C ASP A 137 -5.36 8.06 -5.27
N LEU A 138 -5.49 7.45 -4.10
CA LEU A 138 -4.54 6.47 -3.58
C LEU A 138 -5.23 5.21 -3.08
N LYS A 139 -4.57 4.07 -3.32
CA LYS A 139 -4.91 2.76 -2.77
C LYS A 139 -3.68 2.15 -2.11
N ILE A 140 -3.87 1.53 -0.95
CA ILE A 140 -2.84 0.74 -0.28
C ILE A 140 -3.24 -0.71 -0.42
N ILE A 141 -2.40 -1.50 -1.08
CA ILE A 141 -2.66 -2.90 -1.41
C ILE A 141 -1.64 -3.77 -0.67
N SER A 142 -2.12 -4.76 0.08
CA SER A 142 -1.27 -5.83 0.61
C SER A 142 -0.84 -6.73 -0.55
N PHE A 143 0.46 -6.83 -0.79
CA PHE A 143 1.02 -7.60 -1.91
C PHE A 143 0.76 -9.10 -1.76
N GLY A 144 0.83 -9.60 -0.53
CA GLY A 144 0.61 -11.02 -0.24
C GLY A 144 -0.81 -11.51 -0.48
N THR A 145 -1.80 -10.71 -0.07
CA THR A 145 -3.22 -11.08 -0.12
C THR A 145 -3.99 -10.41 -1.25
N SER A 146 -3.37 -9.47 -1.99
CA SER A 146 -4.03 -8.58 -2.96
C SER A 146 -5.23 -7.83 -2.37
N THR A 147 -5.22 -7.61 -1.05
CA THR A 147 -6.30 -6.94 -0.32
C THR A 147 -6.04 -5.45 -0.24
N ILE A 148 -7.05 -4.64 -0.54
CA ILE A 148 -6.99 -3.19 -0.33
C ILE A 148 -7.17 -2.93 1.16
N ILE A 149 -6.16 -2.36 1.82
CA ILE A 149 -6.19 -2.00 3.24
C ILE A 149 -6.57 -0.54 3.49
N GLY A 150 -6.55 0.29 2.46
CA GLY A 150 -6.98 1.67 2.53
C GLY A 150 -7.12 2.31 1.15
N THR A 151 -8.08 3.24 1.05
CA THR A 151 -8.25 4.12 -0.11
C THR A 151 -8.56 5.52 0.37
N TYR A 152 -8.05 6.52 -0.31
CA TYR A 152 -8.37 7.91 -0.03
C TYR A 152 -8.02 8.82 -1.19
N SER A 153 -8.68 9.99 -1.23
CA SER A 153 -8.42 11.05 -2.19
C SER A 153 -8.05 12.33 -1.49
N VAL A 154 -7.24 13.14 -2.13
CA VAL A 154 -6.84 14.46 -1.68
C VAL A 154 -6.76 15.44 -2.84
N ASP A 155 -6.98 16.72 -2.52
CA ASP A 155 -6.79 17.83 -3.46
C ASP A 155 -5.72 18.77 -2.94
N GLY A 156 -4.83 19.18 -3.85
CA GLY A 156 -3.87 20.26 -3.65
C GLY A 156 -4.21 21.46 -4.51
N GLN A 157 -3.85 22.65 -4.06
CA GLN A 157 -4.00 23.90 -4.83
C GLN A 157 -2.69 24.68 -4.79
N GLY A 158 -2.36 25.30 -5.93
CA GLY A 158 -1.20 26.15 -6.08
C GLY A 158 -1.52 27.37 -6.92
N VAL A 159 -0.99 28.52 -6.53
CA VAL A 159 -1.08 29.77 -7.31
C VAL A 159 0.32 30.32 -7.42
N GLU A 160 0.74 30.60 -8.66
CA GLU A 160 2.07 31.11 -8.99
C GLU A 160 2.04 31.95 -10.27
N ASN A 161 3.15 32.57 -10.60
CA ASN A 161 3.31 33.41 -11.79
C ASN A 161 3.47 32.62 -13.09
N SER A 162 3.58 31.31 -13.04
CA SER A 162 3.60 30.44 -14.21
C SER A 162 2.76 29.16 -13.98
N PRO A 163 2.19 28.58 -15.05
CA PRO A 163 1.43 27.35 -14.96
C PRO A 163 2.23 26.18 -14.33
N ALA A 164 3.48 26.01 -14.75
CA ALA A 164 4.36 24.94 -14.25
C ALA A 164 4.64 25.08 -12.73
N LEU A 165 4.92 26.30 -12.26
CA LEU A 165 5.13 26.52 -10.81
C LEU A 165 3.82 26.35 -10.02
N ALA A 166 2.69 26.78 -10.56
CA ALA A 166 1.38 26.56 -9.93
C ALA A 166 1.06 25.06 -9.82
N ALA A 167 1.30 24.28 -10.88
CA ALA A 167 1.14 22.83 -10.89
C ALA A 167 2.06 22.14 -9.90
N ARG A 168 3.34 22.52 -9.85
CA ARG A 168 4.29 21.98 -8.85
C ARG A 168 3.81 22.25 -7.43
N LYS A 169 3.38 23.49 -7.14
CA LYS A 169 2.89 23.87 -5.81
C LYS A 169 1.61 23.12 -5.43
N SER A 170 0.70 22.91 -6.40
CA SER A 170 -0.52 22.13 -6.16
C SER A 170 -0.20 20.66 -5.85
N ARG A 171 0.78 20.04 -6.56
CA ARG A 171 1.28 18.69 -6.25
C ARG A 171 1.90 18.61 -4.86
N GLN A 172 2.74 19.58 -4.48
CA GLN A 172 3.32 19.63 -3.14
C GLN A 172 2.25 19.75 -2.05
N ALA A 173 1.20 20.55 -2.27
CA ALA A 173 0.09 20.68 -1.35
C ALA A 173 -0.73 19.36 -1.24
N ALA A 174 -0.96 18.68 -2.38
CA ALA A 174 -1.59 17.36 -2.40
C ALA A 174 -0.74 16.32 -1.66
N ALA A 175 0.58 16.32 -1.91
CA ALA A 175 1.56 15.42 -1.29
C ALA A 175 1.53 15.52 0.24
N GLY A 176 1.55 16.72 0.79
CA GLY A 176 1.48 16.94 2.24
C GLY A 176 0.23 16.31 2.86
N LYS A 177 -0.95 16.55 2.26
CA LYS A 177 -2.22 15.98 2.72
C LYS A 177 -2.28 14.46 2.55
N ALA A 178 -1.75 13.95 1.43
CA ALA A 178 -1.70 12.51 1.16
C ALA A 178 -0.79 11.80 2.15
N ALA A 179 0.36 12.37 2.47
CA ALA A 179 1.31 11.83 3.41
C ALA A 179 0.74 11.70 4.84
N GLU A 180 -0.04 12.68 5.29
CA GLU A 180 -0.74 12.61 6.57
C GLU A 180 -1.80 11.50 6.59
N LYS A 181 -2.59 11.38 5.51
CA LYS A 181 -3.60 10.32 5.39
C LYS A 181 -2.96 8.93 5.27
N LEU A 182 -1.85 8.81 4.53
CA LEU A 182 -1.09 7.57 4.41
C LEU A 182 -0.63 7.07 5.78
N GLU A 183 -0.04 7.95 6.59
CA GLU A 183 0.34 7.64 7.97
C GLU A 183 -0.86 7.14 8.78
N GLN A 184 -1.98 7.87 8.74
CA GLN A 184 -3.19 7.48 9.47
C GLN A 184 -3.73 6.11 9.05
N GLN A 185 -3.67 5.76 7.75
CA GLN A 185 -4.10 4.45 7.27
C GLN A 185 -3.19 3.32 7.78
N PHE A 186 -1.87 3.51 7.78
CA PHE A 186 -0.96 2.53 8.36
C PHE A 186 -1.13 2.40 9.88
N LEU A 187 -1.33 3.50 10.60
CA LEU A 187 -1.63 3.46 12.04
C LEU A 187 -2.93 2.70 12.31
N LYS A 188 -3.97 2.93 11.49
CA LYS A 188 -5.24 2.21 11.59
C LYS A 188 -5.09 0.73 11.27
N ALA A 189 -4.35 0.38 10.22
CA ALA A 189 -4.06 -1.01 9.87
C ALA A 189 -3.32 -1.73 11.01
N ALA A 190 -2.31 -1.08 11.60
CA ALA A 190 -1.59 -1.60 12.75
C ALA A 190 -2.49 -1.80 13.99
N ALA A 191 -3.41 -0.84 14.24
CA ALA A 191 -4.33 -0.92 15.36
C ALA A 191 -5.40 -2.01 15.20
N SER A 192 -5.81 -2.30 13.94
CA SER A 192 -6.75 -3.38 13.64
C SER A 192 -6.13 -4.78 13.76
N GLY A 193 -4.83 -4.87 14.01
CA GLY A 193 -4.12 -6.15 14.07
C GLY A 193 -4.02 -6.88 12.72
N PHE A 194 -4.19 -6.14 11.64
CA PHE A 194 -4.25 -6.68 10.29
C PHE A 194 -2.83 -6.90 9.74
N SER A 195 -2.16 -7.95 10.22
CA SER A 195 -1.19 -8.65 9.39
C SER A 195 -1.93 -9.80 8.70
N GLY A 196 -2.36 -9.58 7.46
CA GLY A 196 -2.94 -10.66 6.66
C GLY A 196 -1.87 -11.69 6.35
N ILE A 197 -1.97 -12.86 6.97
CA ILE A 197 -1.09 -13.98 6.67
C ILE A 197 -1.79 -14.89 5.67
N GLN A 198 -1.17 -15.11 4.53
CA GLN A 198 -1.64 -16.10 3.58
C GLN A 198 -1.02 -17.46 3.90
N LEU A 199 -1.85 -18.41 4.25
CA LEU A 199 -1.46 -19.80 4.47
C LEU A 199 -1.86 -20.64 3.25
N THR A 200 -0.88 -21.24 2.58
CA THR A 200 -1.11 -22.24 1.53
C THR A 200 -0.87 -23.62 2.11
N VAL A 201 -1.91 -24.44 2.11
CA VAL A 201 -1.90 -25.79 2.66
C VAL A 201 -1.98 -26.81 1.53
N ARG A 202 -1.07 -27.76 1.50
CA ARG A 202 -1.21 -29.00 0.73
C ARG A 202 -1.68 -30.10 1.67
N ALA A 203 -2.75 -30.79 1.30
CA ALA A 203 -3.24 -31.93 2.03
C ALA A 203 -3.85 -32.96 1.07
N ASN A 204 -3.62 -34.23 1.35
CA ASN A 204 -4.24 -35.33 0.60
C ASN A 204 -5.70 -35.57 1.04
N ASP A 205 -6.03 -35.15 2.26
CA ASP A 205 -7.36 -35.26 2.84
C ASP A 205 -7.87 -33.88 3.28
N PHE A 206 -9.05 -33.50 2.79
CA PHE A 206 -9.67 -32.23 3.13
C PHE A 206 -10.05 -32.12 4.60
N SER A 207 -10.31 -33.24 5.27
CA SER A 207 -10.61 -33.28 6.71
C SER A 207 -9.47 -32.72 7.56
N LEU A 208 -8.20 -32.87 7.11
CA LEU A 208 -7.04 -32.27 7.75
C LEU A 208 -7.04 -30.75 7.62
N VAL A 209 -7.52 -30.22 6.49
CA VAL A 209 -7.66 -28.77 6.30
C VAL A 209 -8.74 -28.21 7.21
N GLU A 210 -9.88 -28.89 7.35
CA GLU A 210 -10.95 -28.49 8.26
C GLU A 210 -10.48 -28.52 9.72
N LYS A 211 -9.74 -29.55 10.11
CA LYS A 211 -9.11 -29.62 11.43
C LYS A 211 -8.16 -28.43 11.63
N LEU A 212 -7.26 -28.16 10.68
CA LEU A 212 -6.33 -27.05 10.75
C LEU A 212 -7.07 -25.69 10.88
N VAL A 213 -8.14 -25.47 10.13
CA VAL A 213 -8.92 -24.21 10.20
C VAL A 213 -9.54 -24.04 11.59
N ARG A 214 -10.04 -25.12 12.20
CA ARG A 214 -10.58 -25.09 13.56
C ARG A 214 -9.49 -24.77 14.58
N GLU A 215 -8.35 -25.46 14.53
CA GLU A 215 -7.22 -25.22 15.43
C GLU A 215 -6.69 -23.78 15.27
N LEU A 216 -6.57 -23.27 14.04
CA LEU A 216 -6.15 -21.87 13.79
C LEU A 216 -7.07 -20.85 14.47
N LYS A 217 -8.40 -21.07 14.46
CA LYS A 217 -9.37 -20.17 15.10
C LYS A 217 -9.25 -20.16 16.64
N GLU A 218 -8.73 -21.21 17.22
CA GLU A 218 -8.53 -21.33 18.68
C GLU A 218 -7.18 -20.78 19.15
N LEU A 219 -6.23 -20.54 18.21
CA LEU A 219 -4.92 -20.01 18.56
C LEU A 219 -5.00 -18.59 19.12
N ARG A 220 -4.26 -18.37 20.19
CA ARG A 220 -4.15 -17.04 20.79
C ARG A 220 -3.53 -16.01 19.83
N GLY A 221 -4.26 -14.92 19.58
CA GLY A 221 -3.79 -13.83 18.71
C GLY A 221 -4.23 -13.97 17.25
N VAL A 222 -4.89 -15.07 16.89
CA VAL A 222 -5.65 -15.16 15.64
C VAL A 222 -7.03 -14.55 15.87
N GLN A 223 -7.41 -13.62 14.99
CA GLN A 223 -8.69 -12.90 15.06
C GLN A 223 -9.73 -13.52 14.14
N ASP A 224 -9.29 -13.94 12.96
CA ASP A 224 -10.16 -14.58 11.98
C ASP A 224 -9.39 -15.49 11.01
N VAL A 225 -10.10 -16.43 10.37
CA VAL A 225 -9.54 -17.41 9.44
C VAL A 225 -10.54 -17.61 8.30
N TYR A 226 -10.13 -17.28 7.07
CA TYR A 226 -10.96 -17.37 5.87
C TYR A 226 -10.38 -18.35 4.86
N VAL A 227 -11.10 -19.40 4.54
CA VAL A 227 -10.75 -20.31 3.42
C VAL A 227 -11.14 -19.64 2.12
N ARG A 228 -10.18 -19.33 1.25
CA ARG A 228 -10.41 -18.65 -0.03
C ARG A 228 -10.78 -19.60 -1.16
N GLY A 229 -10.20 -20.78 -1.14
CA GLY A 229 -10.51 -21.79 -2.15
C GLY A 229 -9.54 -22.95 -2.11
N THR A 230 -9.94 -24.04 -2.79
CA THR A 230 -9.13 -25.24 -2.95
C THR A 230 -8.98 -25.54 -4.45
N SER A 231 -7.77 -25.74 -4.93
CA SER A 231 -7.48 -26.10 -6.30
C SER A 231 -6.25 -27.02 -6.35
N ALA A 232 -6.33 -28.10 -7.11
CA ALA A 232 -5.22 -29.05 -7.32
C ALA A 232 -4.56 -29.54 -6.01
N GLY A 233 -5.37 -29.84 -4.97
CA GLY A 233 -4.87 -30.32 -3.68
C GLY A 233 -4.18 -29.25 -2.81
N LYS A 234 -4.31 -27.98 -3.21
CA LYS A 234 -3.84 -26.81 -2.44
C LYS A 234 -5.01 -26.00 -1.96
N THR A 235 -5.06 -25.69 -0.68
CA THR A 235 -6.06 -24.80 -0.07
C THR A 235 -5.37 -23.52 0.34
N THR A 236 -5.93 -22.38 -0.06
CA THR A 236 -5.48 -21.05 0.36
C THR A 236 -6.37 -20.55 1.49
N ILE A 237 -5.75 -20.13 2.58
CA ILE A 237 -6.40 -19.65 3.80
C ILE A 237 -5.78 -18.31 4.16
N ASP A 238 -6.61 -17.29 4.38
CA ASP A 238 -6.17 -16.01 4.93
C ASP A 238 -6.41 -16.02 6.43
N ILE A 239 -5.38 -15.61 7.17
CA ILE A 239 -5.39 -15.54 8.64
C ILE A 239 -5.23 -14.08 9.03
N ALA A 240 -6.21 -13.53 9.73
CA ALA A 240 -6.10 -12.24 10.39
C ALA A 240 -5.48 -12.44 11.78
N SER A 241 -4.25 -11.99 11.99
CA SER A 241 -3.54 -12.22 13.25
C SER A 241 -2.60 -11.07 13.58
N ALA A 242 -2.43 -10.82 14.89
CA ALA A 242 -1.39 -9.96 15.43
C ALA A 242 -0.03 -10.69 15.56
N GLN A 243 0.00 -12.01 15.34
CA GLN A 243 1.19 -12.85 15.42
C GLN A 243 1.89 -12.94 14.05
N LYS A 244 3.19 -13.22 14.06
CA LYS A 244 3.95 -13.52 12.84
C LYS A 244 3.64 -14.93 12.34
N PRO A 245 3.79 -15.19 11.01
CA PRO A 245 3.60 -16.54 10.45
C PRO A 245 4.39 -17.62 11.17
N PHE A 246 5.64 -17.33 11.49
CA PHE A 246 6.51 -18.27 12.23
C PHE A 246 5.99 -18.56 13.65
N THR A 247 5.45 -17.56 14.35
CA THR A 247 4.87 -17.74 15.68
C THR A 247 3.61 -18.62 15.62
N ILE A 248 2.73 -18.37 14.62
CA ILE A 248 1.55 -19.21 14.39
C ILE A 248 1.96 -20.65 14.11
N LEU A 249 2.98 -20.84 13.27
CA LEU A 249 3.51 -22.18 13.00
C LEU A 249 3.99 -22.89 14.27
N GLN A 250 4.79 -22.21 15.10
CA GLN A 250 5.26 -22.78 16.37
C GLN A 250 4.09 -23.13 17.30
N MET A 251 3.07 -22.29 17.38
CA MET A 251 1.88 -22.56 18.18
C MET A 251 1.13 -23.78 17.63
N LEU A 252 0.90 -23.87 16.32
CA LEU A 252 0.28 -25.03 15.69
C LEU A 252 1.05 -26.32 15.98
N GLN A 253 2.38 -26.32 15.82
CA GLN A 253 3.20 -27.50 16.08
C GLN A 253 3.22 -27.93 17.54
N ARG A 254 3.05 -26.98 18.47
CA ARG A 254 3.05 -27.25 19.91
C ARG A 254 1.68 -27.63 20.46
N GLU A 255 0.63 -27.02 19.93
CA GLU A 255 -0.72 -27.08 20.53
C GLU A 255 -1.65 -28.02 19.77
N THR A 256 -1.21 -28.58 18.62
CA THR A 256 -2.02 -29.51 17.82
C THR A 256 -1.29 -30.81 17.50
N ASP A 257 -2.07 -31.87 17.24
CA ASP A 257 -1.56 -33.18 16.79
C ASP A 257 -1.41 -33.27 15.27
N LEU A 258 -1.34 -32.12 14.57
CA LEU A 258 -1.21 -32.10 13.13
C LEU A 258 0.26 -32.33 12.73
N SER A 259 0.48 -33.27 11.82
CA SER A 259 1.79 -33.46 11.21
C SER A 259 2.02 -32.40 10.13
N ILE A 260 2.71 -31.31 10.52
CA ILE A 260 2.94 -30.12 9.70
C ILE A 260 4.36 -30.13 9.16
N PHE A 261 4.50 -30.16 7.83
CA PHE A 261 5.75 -29.96 7.13
C PHE A 261 5.77 -28.57 6.53
N VAL A 262 6.79 -27.79 6.86
CA VAL A 262 6.94 -26.41 6.34
C VAL A 262 7.66 -26.46 5.01
N GLU A 263 7.03 -25.95 3.97
CA GLU A 263 7.65 -25.78 2.64
C GLU A 263 8.40 -24.45 2.57
N SER A 264 7.77 -23.36 2.98
CA SER A 264 8.38 -22.02 3.09
C SER A 264 7.63 -21.13 4.09
N THR A 265 8.32 -20.12 4.60
CA THR A 265 7.74 -19.08 5.45
C THR A 265 8.38 -17.74 5.13
N SER A 266 7.55 -16.68 5.15
CA SER A 266 7.96 -15.28 5.02
C SER A 266 7.22 -14.43 6.04
N ASP A 267 7.38 -13.11 5.97
CA ASP A 267 6.70 -12.19 6.90
C ASP A 267 5.18 -12.12 6.72
N SER A 268 4.63 -12.57 5.59
CA SER A 268 3.19 -12.54 5.30
C SER A 268 2.64 -13.85 4.70
N GLU A 269 3.48 -14.85 4.48
CA GLU A 269 3.04 -16.12 3.89
C GLU A 269 3.66 -17.32 4.59
N LEU A 270 2.86 -18.38 4.67
CA LEU A 270 3.26 -19.69 5.18
C LEU A 270 2.77 -20.76 4.22
N LYS A 271 3.68 -21.63 3.76
CA LYS A 271 3.34 -22.81 2.95
C LYS A 271 3.65 -24.06 3.73
N ILE A 272 2.64 -24.90 3.86
CA ILE A 272 2.75 -26.15 4.62
C ILE A 272 2.14 -27.32 3.86
N THR A 273 2.63 -28.51 4.18
CA THR A 273 2.01 -29.79 3.80
C THR A 273 1.53 -30.50 5.06
N LEU A 274 0.28 -30.95 5.06
CA LEU A 274 -0.30 -31.83 6.10
C LEU A 274 -0.25 -33.29 5.66
N ARG A 275 0.10 -34.16 6.58
CA ARG A 275 0.14 -35.63 6.41
C ARG A 275 -0.63 -36.34 7.48
#